data_03386df941c0ca16dd07cde1053c8499
#
_entry.id   03386df941c0ca16dd07cde1053c8499
#
_cell.length_a   1.000
_cell.length_b   1.000
_cell.length_c   1.000
_cell.angle_alpha   90.00
_cell.angle_beta   90.00
_cell.angle_gamma   90.00
#
_symmetry.space_group_name_H-M   'P 1'
#
loop_
_entity.id
_entity.type
_entity.pdbx_description
1 polymer ?
#
loop_
_entity_poly.entity_id
_entity_poly.type
_entity_poly.pdbx_seq_one_letter_code
_entity_poly.pdbx_strand_id
1 'polypeptide(L)'
;MDYSELKYENVDFESDQDKKLPQPPLVKERMREESIDLPRNFKDLSIQTDFLNIINTRHSSRVYTNEAMSLLELSYMLWTCQGVEELRGKKYATLRTVPSGGARHGFELYFVCQNVEGLEPGTYHYLPMEHKIEFLNPLDQVKDVLSASLCDQTWALKANVIFYFSYIPYRTEWRYGDFAHRIALVDLGHVGENIYLASTSVGLGTCGIGACVTSICDKMFELNGQDEFIFYAQPIGKVKKEDFVKEKSFYEFVEKEGL
;
A
#
# COMPACT_ATOMS: atom_id res chain seq x y z
N MET A 1 -18.20 -8.17 -20.94
CA MET A 1 -17.14 -7.26 -20.42
C MET A 1 -16.24 -6.89 -21.58
N ASP A 2 -15.97 -5.62 -21.79
CA ASP A 2 -14.97 -5.15 -22.74
C ASP A 2 -13.63 -5.01 -22.03
N TYR A 3 -12.61 -5.67 -22.55
CA TYR A 3 -11.23 -5.62 -22.01
C TYR A 3 -10.30 -4.85 -22.94
N SER A 4 -10.84 -4.04 -23.88
CA SER A 4 -10.05 -3.28 -24.86
C SER A 4 -9.05 -2.35 -24.18
N GLU A 5 -9.43 -1.71 -23.07
CA GLU A 5 -8.55 -0.81 -22.29
C GLU A 5 -7.36 -1.52 -21.64
N LEU A 6 -7.42 -2.85 -21.45
CA LEU A 6 -6.31 -3.63 -20.91
C LEU A 6 -5.37 -4.16 -21.98
N LYS A 7 -5.76 -4.08 -23.27
CA LYS A 7 -4.93 -4.53 -24.38
C LYS A 7 -3.97 -3.41 -24.77
N TYR A 8 -2.71 -3.79 -24.96
CA TYR A 8 -1.72 -2.92 -25.56
C TYR A 8 -1.79 -3.13 -27.08
N GLU A 9 -2.33 -2.16 -27.76
CA GLU A 9 -2.20 -2.05 -29.21
C GLU A 9 -1.09 -1.03 -29.49
N ASN A 10 -0.19 -1.35 -30.41
CA ASN A 10 0.91 -0.46 -30.75
C ASN A 10 0.35 0.74 -31.54
N VAL A 11 -0.20 1.69 -30.83
CA VAL A 11 -0.75 2.93 -31.39
C VAL A 11 0.29 4.02 -31.20
N ASP A 12 0.61 4.70 -32.27
CA ASP A 12 1.42 5.94 -32.18
C ASP A 12 0.62 6.97 -31.37
N PHE A 13 1.03 7.23 -30.15
CA PHE A 13 0.50 8.32 -29.33
C PHE A 13 1.63 9.23 -28.86
N GLU A 14 1.34 10.49 -28.77
CA GLU A 14 2.25 11.49 -28.25
C GLU A 14 1.85 11.81 -26.80
N SER A 15 2.69 11.41 -25.85
CA SER A 15 2.44 11.66 -24.43
C SER A 15 2.62 13.15 -24.09
N ASP A 16 2.09 13.57 -22.94
CA ASP A 16 2.35 14.92 -22.44
C ASP A 16 3.83 15.15 -22.13
N GLN A 17 4.57 14.09 -21.81
CA GLN A 17 6.01 14.11 -21.70
C GLN A 17 6.68 14.45 -23.05
N ASP A 18 6.23 13.84 -24.15
CA ASP A 18 6.77 14.09 -25.49
C ASP A 18 6.48 15.52 -25.95
N LYS A 19 5.30 16.04 -25.60
CA LYS A 19 4.89 17.44 -25.79
C LYS A 19 5.64 18.43 -24.88
N LYS A 20 6.48 17.92 -23.95
CA LYS A 20 7.25 18.73 -22.99
C LYS A 20 6.36 19.55 -22.05
N LEU A 21 5.16 19.07 -21.74
CA LEU A 21 4.34 19.66 -20.70
C LEU A 21 4.99 19.50 -19.32
N PRO A 22 4.70 20.38 -18.36
CA PRO A 22 5.29 20.32 -17.03
C PRO A 22 5.05 18.96 -16.38
N GLN A 23 6.11 18.39 -15.80
CA GLN A 23 6.01 17.15 -15.06
C GLN A 23 5.15 17.31 -13.80
N PRO A 24 4.22 16.39 -13.50
CA PRO A 24 3.51 16.41 -12.23
C PRO A 24 4.47 16.19 -11.04
N PRO A 25 4.10 16.64 -9.84
CA PRO A 25 4.89 16.45 -8.62
C PRO A 25 5.22 14.98 -8.37
N LEU A 26 6.45 14.69 -7.92
CA LEU A 26 6.93 13.33 -7.63
C LEU A 26 6.23 12.68 -6.42
N VAL A 27 5.76 13.50 -5.51
CA VAL A 27 5.01 13.14 -4.30
C VAL A 27 3.94 14.19 -4.08
N LYS A 28 2.91 13.82 -3.32
CA LYS A 28 1.89 14.78 -2.90
C LYS A 28 2.49 15.79 -1.90
N GLU A 29 2.04 17.02 -1.97
CA GLU A 29 2.35 18.04 -0.98
C GLU A 29 1.71 17.67 0.37
N ARG A 30 2.27 18.19 1.44
CA ARG A 30 1.73 18.00 2.78
C ARG A 30 0.31 18.56 2.89
N MET A 31 -0.54 17.85 3.59
CA MET A 31 -1.90 18.26 3.91
C MET A 31 -1.95 18.99 5.27
N ARG A 32 -0.90 18.84 6.10
CA ARG A 32 -0.77 19.43 7.43
C ARG A 32 0.61 20.06 7.63
N GLU A 33 0.69 21.06 8.49
CA GLU A 33 1.96 21.67 8.87
C GLU A 33 2.79 20.75 9.76
N GLU A 34 2.13 20.07 10.72
CA GLU A 34 2.78 19.15 11.64
C GLU A 34 2.95 17.76 11.04
N SER A 35 4.05 17.10 11.38
CA SER A 35 4.33 15.73 10.99
C SER A 35 5.11 14.99 12.06
N ILE A 36 4.99 13.68 12.08
CA ILE A 36 5.63 12.77 13.02
C ILE A 36 6.77 12.05 12.31
N ASP A 37 7.96 12.08 12.89
CA ASP A 37 9.13 11.34 12.41
C ASP A 37 8.93 9.83 12.63
N LEU A 38 9.28 9.04 11.63
CA LEU A 38 9.25 7.58 11.72
C LEU A 38 10.66 7.02 12.02
N PRO A 39 10.79 6.02 12.90
CA PRO A 39 12.07 5.39 13.19
C PRO A 39 12.58 4.63 11.96
N ARG A 40 13.93 4.63 11.76
CA ARG A 40 14.60 3.99 10.61
C ARG A 40 15.57 2.87 11.01
N ASN A 41 15.61 2.51 12.26
CA ASN A 41 16.51 1.50 12.81
C ASN A 41 15.97 0.07 12.58
N PHE A 42 15.61 -0.27 11.35
CA PHE A 42 14.97 -1.55 10.98
C PHE A 42 15.78 -2.79 11.37
N LYS A 43 17.09 -2.62 11.64
CA LYS A 43 17.95 -3.70 12.13
C LYS A 43 17.54 -4.20 13.53
N ASP A 44 16.76 -3.42 14.26
CA ASP A 44 16.24 -3.79 15.58
C ASP A 44 14.98 -4.66 15.49
N LEU A 45 14.40 -4.79 14.29
CA LEU A 45 13.33 -5.74 14.03
C LEU A 45 13.88 -7.15 13.83
N SER A 46 13.14 -8.13 14.30
CA SER A 46 13.44 -9.55 14.01
C SER A 46 12.93 -9.88 12.60
N ILE A 47 13.72 -9.51 11.58
CA ILE A 47 13.36 -9.72 10.18
C ILE A 47 13.80 -11.10 9.74
N GLN A 48 12.88 -11.94 9.25
CA GLN A 48 13.19 -13.16 8.53
C GLN A 48 13.83 -12.81 7.18
N THR A 49 15.04 -13.34 6.95
CA THR A 49 15.83 -13.07 5.74
C THR A 49 15.85 -14.22 4.74
N ASP A 50 15.37 -15.40 5.13
CA ASP A 50 15.21 -16.53 4.21
C ASP A 50 14.02 -16.26 3.29
N PHE A 51 14.32 -15.85 2.07
CA PHE A 51 13.32 -15.50 1.07
C PHE A 51 12.44 -16.70 0.67
N LEU A 52 13.01 -17.91 0.60
CA LEU A 52 12.26 -19.12 0.30
C LEU A 52 11.21 -19.39 1.38
N ASN A 53 11.60 -19.24 2.66
CA ASN A 53 10.65 -19.39 3.77
C ASN A 53 9.55 -18.32 3.73
N ILE A 54 9.89 -17.06 3.41
CA ILE A 54 8.91 -15.98 3.27
C ILE A 54 7.87 -16.34 2.19
N ILE A 55 8.31 -16.75 1.00
CA ILE A 55 7.41 -17.15 -0.09
C ILE A 55 6.52 -18.34 0.31
N ASN A 56 7.10 -19.35 0.97
CA ASN A 56 6.36 -20.54 1.38
C ASN A 56 5.31 -20.28 2.47
N THR A 57 5.59 -19.33 3.37
CA THR A 57 4.72 -19.03 4.52
C THR A 57 3.76 -17.87 4.28
N ARG A 58 4.02 -17.02 3.26
CA ARG A 58 3.14 -15.94 2.89
C ARG A 58 1.72 -16.47 2.59
N HIS A 59 0.73 -15.92 3.26
CA HIS A 59 -0.70 -16.20 3.01
C HIS A 59 -1.56 -14.96 3.32
N SER A 60 -2.82 -14.98 2.91
CA SER A 60 -3.78 -13.92 3.24
C SER A 60 -4.37 -14.15 4.64
N SER A 61 -3.95 -13.32 5.59
CA SER A 61 -4.40 -13.36 6.99
C SER A 61 -5.61 -12.46 7.20
N ARG A 62 -6.65 -13.00 7.83
CA ARG A 62 -7.90 -12.29 8.16
C ARG A 62 -8.27 -12.40 9.65
N VAL A 63 -7.37 -12.94 10.45
CA VAL A 63 -7.55 -13.11 11.90
C VAL A 63 -6.37 -12.42 12.59
N TYR A 64 -6.67 -11.36 13.31
CA TYR A 64 -5.69 -10.56 14.02
C TYR A 64 -5.81 -10.75 15.53
N THR A 65 -4.71 -10.52 16.24
CA THR A 65 -4.68 -10.47 17.70
C THR A 65 -4.96 -9.06 18.21
N ASN A 66 -5.14 -8.91 19.53
CA ASN A 66 -5.29 -7.59 20.14
C ASN A 66 -3.93 -6.96 20.55
N GLU A 67 -2.82 -7.59 20.19
CA GLU A 67 -1.47 -7.08 20.47
C GLU A 67 -1.21 -5.80 19.67
N ALA A 68 -0.65 -4.77 20.31
CA ALA A 68 -0.31 -3.53 19.62
C ALA A 68 0.87 -3.75 18.64
N MET A 69 0.82 -3.07 17.51
CA MET A 69 1.94 -2.97 16.58
C MET A 69 2.90 -1.90 17.09
N SER A 70 4.20 -2.16 17.06
CA SER A 70 5.18 -1.13 17.38
C SER A 70 5.27 -0.07 16.27
N LEU A 71 5.66 1.15 16.64
CA LEU A 71 5.88 2.21 15.64
C LEU A 71 6.99 1.85 14.64
N LEU A 72 7.97 1.05 15.05
CA LEU A 72 9.05 0.59 14.17
C LEU A 72 8.54 -0.42 13.12
N GLU A 73 7.63 -1.32 13.49
CA GLU A 73 6.98 -2.23 12.53
C GLU A 73 6.13 -1.46 11.53
N LEU A 74 5.33 -0.49 11.99
CA LEU A 74 4.56 0.38 11.08
C LEU A 74 5.50 1.15 10.14
N SER A 75 6.56 1.74 10.66
CA SER A 75 7.57 2.45 9.88
C SER A 75 8.19 1.56 8.80
N TYR A 76 8.55 0.33 9.16
CA TYR A 76 9.07 -0.65 8.21
C TYR A 76 8.05 -0.97 7.10
N MET A 77 6.79 -1.17 7.45
CA MET A 77 5.73 -1.44 6.48
C MET A 77 5.51 -0.27 5.51
N LEU A 78 5.51 0.97 6.02
CA LEU A 78 5.38 2.18 5.20
C LEU A 78 6.58 2.33 4.25
N TRP A 79 7.80 2.11 4.75
CA TRP A 79 9.01 2.19 3.96
C TRP A 79 9.05 1.12 2.87
N THR A 80 8.73 -0.14 3.18
CA THR A 80 8.80 -1.24 2.21
C THR A 80 7.85 -1.08 1.03
N CYS A 81 6.75 -0.36 1.18
CA CYS A 81 5.78 -0.17 0.11
C CYS A 81 5.91 1.15 -0.66
N GLN A 82 6.50 2.21 -0.08
CA GLN A 82 6.57 3.52 -0.75
C GLN A 82 7.85 4.32 -0.40
N GLY A 83 8.78 3.75 0.37
CA GLY A 83 10.01 4.45 0.79
C GLY A 83 10.84 4.94 -0.39
N VAL A 84 11.28 6.19 -0.35
CA VAL A 84 12.16 6.77 -1.37
C VAL A 84 13.60 6.50 -0.99
N GLU A 85 14.36 5.92 -1.93
CA GLU A 85 15.77 5.56 -1.78
C GLU A 85 16.69 6.56 -2.49
N GLU A 86 16.24 7.11 -3.63
CA GLU A 86 17.07 7.99 -4.46
C GLU A 86 16.22 8.97 -5.27
N LEU A 87 16.77 10.14 -5.57
CA LEU A 87 16.28 11.07 -6.57
C LEU A 87 17.11 10.96 -7.85
N ARG A 88 16.46 10.62 -8.96
CA ARG A 88 17.13 10.53 -10.27
C ARG A 88 17.03 11.86 -11.04
N GLY A 89 18.15 12.23 -11.67
CA GLY A 89 18.25 13.45 -12.46
C GLY A 89 18.00 14.72 -11.62
N LYS A 90 17.62 15.81 -12.25
CA LYS A 90 17.24 17.06 -11.56
C LYS A 90 15.78 16.99 -11.07
N LYS A 91 15.49 16.06 -10.14
CA LYS A 91 14.12 15.76 -9.67
C LYS A 91 13.20 15.22 -10.76
N TYR A 92 13.72 14.38 -11.66
CA TYR A 92 12.93 13.74 -12.71
C TYR A 92 12.12 12.57 -12.18
N ALA A 93 12.67 11.76 -11.27
CA ALA A 93 12.01 10.60 -10.70
C ALA A 93 12.49 10.32 -9.28
N THR A 94 11.64 9.66 -8.50
CA THR A 94 12.04 8.97 -7.27
C THR A 94 12.30 7.50 -7.60
N LEU A 95 13.37 6.92 -7.05
CA LEU A 95 13.52 5.47 -6.96
C LEU A 95 13.05 5.06 -5.58
N ARG A 96 12.13 4.10 -5.54
CA ARG A 96 11.50 3.65 -4.30
C ARG A 96 11.76 2.17 -4.09
N THR A 97 11.48 1.69 -2.90
CA THR A 97 11.53 0.27 -2.51
C THR A 97 10.63 -0.63 -3.37
N VAL A 98 9.71 -0.07 -4.11
CA VAL A 98 8.82 -0.76 -5.05
C VAL A 98 8.99 -0.20 -6.46
N PRO A 99 9.01 -1.04 -7.52
CA PRO A 99 9.07 -0.57 -8.89
C PRO A 99 7.75 0.11 -9.32
N SER A 100 7.86 1.02 -10.29
CA SER A 100 6.71 1.65 -10.94
C SER A 100 7.03 1.93 -12.40
N GLY A 101 6.05 1.85 -13.27
CA GLY A 101 6.16 2.21 -14.68
C GLY A 101 6.75 3.61 -14.83
N GLY A 102 7.92 3.69 -15.52
CA GLY A 102 8.64 4.95 -15.72
C GLY A 102 9.00 5.71 -14.44
N ALA A 103 8.99 5.04 -13.30
CA ALA A 103 9.17 5.63 -11.97
C ALA A 103 8.19 6.79 -11.69
N ARG A 104 6.93 6.64 -12.13
CA ARG A 104 5.91 7.70 -11.95
C ARG A 104 5.26 7.66 -10.58
N HIS A 105 5.18 6.47 -9.97
CA HIS A 105 4.63 6.28 -8.61
C HIS A 105 3.29 7.00 -8.43
N GLY A 106 2.30 6.57 -9.21
CA GLY A 106 0.96 7.19 -9.22
C GLY A 106 0.18 7.02 -7.91
N PHE A 107 0.64 6.17 -6.99
CA PHE A 107 -0.04 5.90 -5.74
C PHE A 107 0.56 6.68 -4.57
N GLU A 108 -0.31 7.26 -3.73
CA GLU A 108 -0.01 7.76 -2.40
C GLU A 108 -0.54 6.78 -1.35
N LEU A 109 -0.01 6.85 -0.14
CA LEU A 109 -0.37 5.96 0.95
C LEU A 109 -1.00 6.72 2.11
N TYR A 110 -2.23 6.37 2.40
CA TYR A 110 -2.97 6.77 3.59
C TYR A 110 -3.19 5.56 4.49
N PHE A 111 -3.49 5.77 5.76
CA PHE A 111 -3.88 4.66 6.62
C PHE A 111 -4.78 5.09 7.77
N VAL A 112 -5.59 4.13 8.22
CA VAL A 112 -6.29 4.21 9.50
C VAL A 112 -5.44 3.49 10.53
N CYS A 113 -5.03 4.21 11.57
CA CYS A 113 -4.36 3.66 12.74
C CYS A 113 -5.41 3.29 13.80
N GLN A 114 -5.42 2.05 14.25
CA GLN A 114 -6.33 1.58 15.30
C GLN A 114 -5.59 1.19 16.58
N ASN A 115 -4.43 0.53 16.46
CA ASN A 115 -3.68 0.02 17.61
C ASN A 115 -2.17 -0.04 17.31
N VAL A 116 -1.50 1.12 17.36
CA VAL A 116 -0.05 1.25 17.21
C VAL A 116 0.52 1.97 18.42
N GLU A 117 1.61 1.44 18.98
CA GLU A 117 2.28 2.04 20.15
C GLU A 117 2.76 3.46 19.85
N GLY A 118 2.36 4.40 20.70
CA GLY A 118 2.80 5.80 20.61
C GLY A 118 2.12 6.62 19.51
N LEU A 119 1.13 6.06 18.77
CA LEU A 119 0.31 6.81 17.85
C LEU A 119 -1.13 6.97 18.34
N GLU A 120 -1.69 8.15 18.13
CA GLU A 120 -3.11 8.40 18.33
C GLU A 120 -3.93 7.63 17.28
N PRO A 121 -5.02 6.92 17.68
CA PRO A 121 -5.91 6.31 16.70
C PRO A 121 -6.57 7.36 15.79
N GLY A 122 -6.48 7.13 14.48
CA GLY A 122 -6.98 8.10 13.50
C GLY A 122 -6.52 7.82 12.08
N THR A 123 -6.75 8.78 11.20
CA THR A 123 -6.32 8.73 9.80
C THR A 123 -5.01 9.48 9.60
N TYR A 124 -4.17 8.94 8.75
CA TYR A 124 -2.83 9.47 8.48
C TYR A 124 -2.52 9.45 6.99
N HIS A 125 -1.62 10.35 6.56
CA HIS A 125 -0.98 10.33 5.24
C HIS A 125 0.53 10.11 5.42
N TYR A 126 1.12 9.27 4.58
CA TYR A 126 2.56 8.99 4.58
C TYR A 126 3.31 9.93 3.63
N LEU A 127 4.38 10.53 4.12
CA LEU A 127 5.27 11.45 3.40
C LEU A 127 6.56 10.72 2.98
N PRO A 128 6.60 10.09 1.80
CA PRO A 128 7.68 9.17 1.45
C PRO A 128 9.05 9.84 1.27
N MET A 129 9.09 11.12 0.85
CA MET A 129 10.35 11.86 0.71
C MET A 129 11.07 12.12 2.01
N GLU A 130 10.31 12.24 3.09
CA GLU A 130 10.84 12.60 4.41
C GLU A 130 10.83 11.40 5.36
N HIS A 131 10.10 10.35 4.99
CA HIS A 131 9.78 9.21 5.83
C HIS A 131 9.12 9.66 7.14
N LYS A 132 8.02 10.40 7.00
CA LYS A 132 7.19 10.93 8.07
C LYS A 132 5.73 10.60 7.81
N ILE A 133 4.91 10.84 8.80
CA ILE A 133 3.44 10.79 8.69
C ILE A 133 2.83 12.09 9.19
N GLU A 134 1.70 12.45 8.62
CA GLU A 134 0.88 13.56 9.08
C GLU A 134 -0.49 13.04 9.53
N PHE A 135 -0.94 13.52 10.70
CA PHE A 135 -2.24 13.16 11.26
C PHE A 135 -3.34 13.99 10.58
N LEU A 136 -4.39 13.32 10.12
CA LEU A 136 -5.49 14.00 9.43
C LEU A 136 -6.71 14.16 10.34
N ASN A 137 -7.28 13.05 10.83
CA ASN A 137 -8.50 13.06 11.62
C ASN A 137 -8.49 12.01 12.73
N PRO A 138 -9.09 12.27 13.90
CA PRO A 138 -9.29 11.26 14.95
C PRO A 138 -10.13 10.08 14.46
N LEU A 139 -9.87 8.88 14.99
CA LEU A 139 -10.58 7.65 14.60
C LEU A 139 -12.11 7.78 14.79
N ASP A 140 -12.56 8.46 15.82
CA ASP A 140 -13.98 8.66 16.12
C ASP A 140 -14.75 9.36 14.99
N GLN A 141 -14.07 10.14 14.15
CA GLN A 141 -14.69 10.80 12.99
C GLN A 141 -14.96 9.86 11.81
N VAL A 142 -14.24 8.73 11.73
CA VAL A 142 -14.30 7.82 10.59
C VAL A 142 -14.76 6.41 10.94
N LYS A 143 -14.80 6.03 12.23
CA LYS A 143 -15.08 4.66 12.66
C LYS A 143 -16.45 4.14 12.21
N ASP A 144 -17.47 4.99 12.17
CA ASP A 144 -18.84 4.60 11.80
C ASP A 144 -18.95 4.26 10.31
N VAL A 145 -18.07 4.82 9.46
CA VAL A 145 -18.04 4.56 8.02
C VAL A 145 -16.97 3.56 7.61
N LEU A 146 -16.08 3.17 8.53
CA LEU A 146 -14.93 2.33 8.24
C LEU A 146 -15.34 0.95 7.69
N SER A 147 -16.38 0.31 8.26
CA SER A 147 -16.90 -0.96 7.75
C SER A 147 -17.45 -0.80 6.33
N ALA A 148 -18.30 0.19 6.12
CA ALA A 148 -18.89 0.47 4.81
C ALA A 148 -17.81 0.82 3.76
N SER A 149 -16.73 1.50 4.15
CA SER A 149 -15.61 1.82 3.25
C SER A 149 -14.97 0.57 2.65
N LEU A 150 -15.05 -0.57 3.34
CA LEU A 150 -14.47 -1.87 2.97
C LEU A 150 -15.54 -2.90 2.54
N CYS A 151 -16.70 -2.45 2.08
CA CYS A 151 -17.82 -3.31 1.71
C CYS A 151 -18.17 -4.33 2.80
N ASP A 152 -18.24 -3.85 4.06
CA ASP A 152 -18.57 -4.61 5.27
C ASP A 152 -17.66 -5.82 5.56
N GLN A 153 -16.42 -5.76 5.12
CA GLN A 153 -15.40 -6.74 5.49
C GLN A 153 -14.90 -6.51 6.92
N THR A 154 -15.76 -6.77 7.92
CA THR A 154 -15.56 -6.45 9.33
C THR A 154 -14.33 -7.09 9.98
N TRP A 155 -13.79 -8.18 9.40
CA TRP A 155 -12.53 -8.76 9.85
C TRP A 155 -11.35 -7.79 9.77
N ALA A 156 -11.36 -6.88 8.76
CA ALA A 156 -10.31 -5.87 8.58
C ALA A 156 -10.26 -4.85 9.73
N LEU A 157 -11.39 -4.62 10.42
CA LEU A 157 -11.48 -3.72 11.57
C LEU A 157 -10.74 -4.25 12.83
N LYS A 158 -10.20 -5.47 12.77
CA LYS A 158 -9.38 -6.06 13.83
C LYS A 158 -7.88 -5.88 13.58
N ALA A 159 -7.48 -5.37 12.41
CA ALA A 159 -6.09 -5.11 12.10
C ALA A 159 -5.55 -3.91 12.92
N ASN A 160 -4.26 -3.88 13.14
CA ASN A 160 -3.62 -2.75 13.82
C ASN A 160 -3.68 -1.47 13.00
N VAL A 161 -3.51 -1.60 11.68
CA VAL A 161 -3.64 -0.52 10.70
C VAL A 161 -4.33 -1.03 9.44
N ILE A 162 -4.97 -0.12 8.71
CA ILE A 162 -5.50 -0.41 7.38
C ILE A 162 -4.88 0.59 6.43
N PHE A 163 -4.04 0.11 5.52
CA PHE A 163 -3.46 0.93 4.46
C PHE A 163 -4.48 1.14 3.35
N TYR A 164 -4.55 2.37 2.84
CA TYR A 164 -5.35 2.78 1.70
C TYR A 164 -4.44 3.43 0.68
N PHE A 165 -4.52 2.98 -0.55
CA PHE A 165 -3.75 3.53 -1.66
C PHE A 165 -4.66 4.39 -2.53
N SER A 166 -4.38 5.67 -2.57
CA SER A 166 -4.99 6.56 -3.55
C SER A 166 -4.20 6.52 -4.85
N TYR A 167 -4.90 6.75 -5.95
CA TYR A 167 -4.31 6.90 -7.27
C TYR A 167 -4.43 8.35 -7.73
N ILE A 168 -3.32 8.92 -8.20
CA ILE A 168 -3.24 10.24 -8.86
C ILE A 168 -2.99 9.98 -10.35
N PRO A 169 -4.05 9.93 -11.18
CA PRO A 169 -3.98 9.49 -12.58
C PRO A 169 -2.93 10.23 -13.38
N TYR A 170 -2.89 11.56 -13.30
CA TYR A 170 -2.03 12.38 -14.14
C TYR A 170 -0.53 12.12 -13.95
N ARG A 171 -0.08 11.57 -12.81
CA ARG A 171 1.33 11.15 -12.65
C ARG A 171 1.73 10.07 -13.64
N THR A 172 0.81 9.17 -13.96
CA THR A 172 1.03 8.08 -14.90
C THR A 172 0.63 8.48 -16.31
N GLU A 173 -0.49 9.18 -16.48
CA GLU A 173 -1.02 9.65 -17.76
C GLU A 173 -0.07 10.61 -18.48
N TRP A 174 0.61 11.48 -17.75
CA TRP A 174 1.62 12.39 -18.29
C TRP A 174 2.65 11.68 -19.19
N ARG A 175 2.97 10.42 -18.86
CA ARG A 175 3.92 9.61 -19.61
C ARG A 175 3.28 8.57 -20.52
N TYR A 176 2.17 7.99 -20.09
CA TYR A 176 1.59 6.82 -20.71
C TYR A 176 0.25 7.05 -21.41
N GLY A 177 -0.33 8.26 -21.30
CA GLY A 177 -1.63 8.57 -21.87
C GLY A 177 -2.68 7.54 -21.44
N ASP A 178 -3.44 7.03 -22.41
CA ASP A 178 -4.53 6.05 -22.15
C ASP A 178 -4.03 4.71 -21.56
N PHE A 179 -2.73 4.38 -21.71
CA PHE A 179 -2.16 3.18 -21.10
C PHE A 179 -1.92 3.31 -19.59
N ALA A 180 -2.13 4.48 -18.99
CA ALA A 180 -1.94 4.72 -17.58
C ALA A 180 -2.74 3.75 -16.70
N HIS A 181 -3.96 3.38 -17.09
CA HIS A 181 -4.80 2.42 -16.37
C HIS A 181 -4.12 1.06 -16.19
N ARG A 182 -3.52 0.53 -17.26
CA ARG A 182 -2.79 -0.74 -17.20
C ARG A 182 -1.56 -0.63 -16.31
N ILE A 183 -0.80 0.46 -16.43
CA ILE A 183 0.39 0.69 -15.60
C ILE A 183 0.00 0.78 -14.12
N ALA A 184 -1.10 1.48 -13.79
CA ALA A 184 -1.61 1.59 -12.43
C ALA A 184 -1.90 0.22 -11.80
N LEU A 185 -2.59 -0.67 -12.53
CA LEU A 185 -2.90 -2.02 -12.02
C LEU A 185 -1.64 -2.85 -11.76
N VAL A 186 -0.64 -2.76 -12.66
CA VAL A 186 0.64 -3.46 -12.50
C VAL A 186 1.43 -2.90 -11.32
N ASP A 187 1.53 -1.58 -11.20
CA ASP A 187 2.24 -0.92 -10.10
C ASP A 187 1.60 -1.26 -8.74
N LEU A 188 0.26 -1.25 -8.66
CA LEU A 188 -0.45 -1.61 -7.45
C LEU A 188 -0.20 -3.07 -7.04
N GLY A 189 -0.15 -3.99 -8.01
CA GLY A 189 0.19 -5.38 -7.76
C GLY A 189 1.59 -5.52 -7.12
N HIS A 190 2.58 -4.75 -7.58
CA HIS A 190 3.92 -4.72 -6.99
C HIS A 190 3.89 -4.20 -5.55
N VAL A 191 3.17 -3.10 -5.28
CA VAL A 191 3.03 -2.55 -3.93
C VAL A 191 2.35 -3.55 -3.00
N GLY A 192 1.25 -4.15 -3.45
CA GLY A 192 0.48 -5.13 -2.67
C GLY A 192 1.33 -6.35 -2.29
N GLU A 193 2.11 -6.89 -3.23
CA GLU A 193 2.99 -8.04 -2.94
C GLU A 193 4.14 -7.66 -2.01
N ASN A 194 4.75 -6.48 -2.16
CA ASN A 194 5.75 -6.00 -1.20
C ASN A 194 5.21 -6.00 0.24
N ILE A 195 3.96 -5.56 0.44
CA ILE A 195 3.32 -5.58 1.76
C ILE A 195 3.15 -7.01 2.28
N TYR A 196 2.74 -7.96 1.43
CA TYR A 196 2.62 -9.36 1.82
C TYR A 196 3.96 -9.94 2.28
N LEU A 197 5.02 -9.74 1.50
CA LEU A 197 6.36 -10.26 1.81
C LEU A 197 6.96 -9.58 3.04
N ALA A 198 6.84 -8.25 3.13
CA ALA A 198 7.33 -7.50 4.28
C ALA A 198 6.58 -7.88 5.57
N SER A 199 5.24 -7.98 5.53
CA SER A 199 4.45 -8.43 6.67
C SER A 199 4.90 -9.80 7.16
N THR A 200 5.04 -10.76 6.23
CA THR A 200 5.48 -12.12 6.54
C THR A 200 6.88 -12.12 7.16
N SER A 201 7.78 -11.26 6.66
CA SER A 201 9.15 -11.18 7.15
C SER A 201 9.29 -10.71 8.60
N VAL A 202 8.32 -9.97 9.12
CA VAL A 202 8.32 -9.47 10.51
C VAL A 202 7.22 -10.10 11.38
N GLY A 203 6.59 -11.17 10.92
CA GLY A 203 5.57 -11.90 11.67
C GLY A 203 4.23 -11.17 11.79
N LEU A 204 3.94 -10.27 10.85
CA LEU A 204 2.64 -9.63 10.69
C LEU A 204 1.80 -10.36 9.63
N GLY A 205 0.49 -10.22 9.69
CA GLY A 205 -0.44 -10.72 8.70
C GLY A 205 -1.13 -9.60 7.93
N THR A 206 -1.49 -9.90 6.67
CA THR A 206 -2.18 -8.95 5.80
C THR A 206 -3.09 -9.66 4.81
N CYS A 207 -4.07 -8.94 4.28
CA CYS A 207 -4.89 -9.41 3.17
C CYS A 207 -5.39 -8.23 2.33
N GLY A 208 -5.10 -8.24 1.03
CA GLY A 208 -5.53 -7.19 0.12
C GLY A 208 -7.04 -7.14 -0.10
N ILE A 209 -7.58 -5.94 -0.19
CA ILE A 209 -9.00 -5.65 -0.42
C ILE A 209 -9.13 -4.74 -1.65
N GLY A 210 -9.59 -5.31 -2.77
CA GLY A 210 -9.93 -4.52 -3.96
C GLY A 210 -11.32 -3.89 -3.88
N ALA A 211 -12.20 -4.45 -3.02
CA ALA A 211 -13.55 -3.95 -2.84
C ALA A 211 -13.60 -2.86 -1.75
N CYS A 212 -13.22 -1.64 -2.10
CA CYS A 212 -13.40 -0.46 -1.26
C CYS A 212 -14.34 0.55 -1.94
N VAL A 213 -15.19 1.19 -1.13
CA VAL A 213 -16.16 2.18 -1.63
C VAL A 213 -15.45 3.52 -1.72
N THR A 214 -14.93 3.83 -2.92
CA THR A 214 -14.10 5.02 -3.20
C THR A 214 -14.67 6.30 -2.59
N SER A 215 -15.96 6.60 -2.82
CA SER A 215 -16.58 7.83 -2.33
C SER A 215 -16.68 7.97 -0.81
N ILE A 216 -16.64 6.85 -0.08
CA ILE A 216 -16.57 6.85 1.39
C ILE A 216 -15.10 7.02 1.81
N CYS A 217 -14.19 6.25 1.20
CA CYS A 217 -12.77 6.31 1.50
C CYS A 217 -12.20 7.71 1.23
N ASP A 218 -12.55 8.33 0.09
CA ASP A 218 -12.06 9.67 -0.28
C ASP A 218 -12.41 10.70 0.79
N LYS A 219 -13.63 10.65 1.32
CA LYS A 219 -14.05 11.54 2.42
C LYS A 219 -13.26 11.32 3.71
N MET A 220 -12.91 10.07 4.02
CA MET A 220 -12.11 9.74 5.21
C MET A 220 -10.72 10.40 5.17
N PHE A 221 -10.18 10.62 3.97
CA PHE A 221 -8.84 11.17 3.74
C PHE A 221 -8.86 12.55 3.07
N GLU A 222 -10.00 13.22 3.01
CA GLU A 222 -10.17 14.57 2.47
C GLU A 222 -9.75 14.68 0.98
N LEU A 223 -10.02 13.63 0.19
CA LEU A 223 -9.73 13.61 -1.23
C LEU A 223 -10.92 14.12 -2.06
N ASN A 224 -10.62 14.67 -3.24
CA ASN A 224 -11.64 15.23 -4.12
C ASN A 224 -12.35 14.21 -5.02
N GLY A 225 -11.80 12.99 -5.12
CA GLY A 225 -12.36 11.90 -5.91
C GLY A 225 -12.22 12.05 -7.43
N GLN A 226 -11.49 13.05 -7.91
CA GLN A 226 -11.21 13.31 -9.33
C GLN A 226 -9.73 13.27 -9.65
N ASP A 227 -8.96 14.19 -9.07
CA ASP A 227 -7.51 14.26 -9.28
C ASP A 227 -6.78 13.21 -8.45
N GLU A 228 -7.42 12.76 -7.37
CA GLU A 228 -6.95 11.71 -6.48
C GLU A 228 -8.14 10.99 -5.86
N PHE A 229 -8.10 9.67 -5.85
CA PHE A 229 -9.15 8.81 -5.27
C PHE A 229 -8.58 7.50 -4.74
N ILE A 230 -9.20 6.93 -3.69
CA ILE A 230 -8.79 5.64 -3.13
C ILE A 230 -9.16 4.50 -4.09
N PHE A 231 -8.17 3.64 -4.33
CA PHE A 231 -8.25 2.56 -5.28
C PHE A 231 -8.18 1.16 -4.63
N TYR A 232 -7.48 1.03 -3.50
CA TYR A 232 -7.18 -0.25 -2.87
C TYR A 232 -6.95 -0.10 -1.39
N ALA A 233 -7.26 -1.15 -0.62
CA ALA A 233 -6.97 -1.19 0.80
C ALA A 233 -6.26 -2.48 1.19
N GLN A 234 -5.42 -2.42 2.24
CA GLN A 234 -4.70 -3.58 2.75
C GLN A 234 -4.52 -3.47 4.26
N PRO A 235 -5.35 -4.15 5.07
CA PRO A 235 -5.20 -4.23 6.52
C PRO A 235 -3.96 -5.04 6.89
N ILE A 236 -3.26 -4.59 7.95
CA ILE A 236 -2.03 -5.20 8.46
C ILE A 236 -2.14 -5.28 9.98
N GLY A 237 -1.77 -6.41 10.54
CA GLY A 237 -1.83 -6.56 12.00
C GLY A 237 -1.06 -7.74 12.55
N LYS A 238 -0.99 -7.79 13.88
CA LYS A 238 -0.42 -8.91 14.63
C LYS A 238 -1.26 -10.16 14.43
N VAL A 239 -0.61 -11.28 14.17
CA VAL A 239 -1.22 -12.60 13.99
C VAL A 239 -0.59 -13.62 14.94
N LYS A 240 -1.19 -14.78 15.09
CA LYS A 240 -0.59 -15.84 15.88
C LYS A 240 0.62 -16.44 15.18
N LYS A 241 1.68 -16.73 15.92
CA LYS A 241 2.91 -17.33 15.36
C LYS A 241 2.67 -18.68 14.67
N GLU A 242 1.69 -19.45 15.16
CA GLU A 242 1.32 -20.75 14.58
C GLU A 242 0.81 -20.63 13.13
N ASP A 243 0.34 -19.45 12.72
CA ASP A 243 -0.14 -19.23 11.36
C ASP A 243 1.00 -19.28 10.32
N PHE A 244 2.25 -19.08 10.74
CA PHE A 244 3.44 -19.14 9.89
C PHE A 244 4.14 -20.51 9.88
N VAL A 245 3.77 -21.41 10.77
CA VAL A 245 4.45 -22.71 10.96
C VAL A 245 3.83 -23.81 10.11
N LYS A 246 2.67 -23.62 9.52
CA LYS A 246 2.03 -24.63 8.66
C LYS A 246 2.84 -24.84 7.39
N GLU A 247 3.65 -25.89 7.41
CA GLU A 247 4.32 -26.38 6.22
C GLU A 247 3.25 -26.76 5.18
N LYS A 248 3.35 -26.18 4.00
CA LYS A 248 2.44 -26.47 2.89
C LYS A 248 2.92 -27.76 2.21
N SER A 249 2.53 -28.90 2.72
CA SER A 249 2.81 -30.21 2.11
C SER A 249 1.87 -30.50 0.92
N PHE A 250 1.65 -29.49 0.05
CA PHE A 250 0.73 -29.63 -1.07
C PHE A 250 1.16 -30.74 -2.04
N TYR A 251 2.43 -30.82 -2.36
CA TYR A 251 2.93 -31.84 -3.29
C TYR A 251 2.88 -33.25 -2.68
N GLU A 252 3.10 -33.39 -1.38
CA GLU A 252 2.90 -34.67 -0.68
C GLU A 252 1.42 -35.06 -0.68
N PHE A 253 0.52 -34.08 -0.53
CA PHE A 253 -0.92 -34.29 -0.65
C PHE A 253 -1.30 -34.76 -2.06
N VAL A 254 -0.80 -34.09 -3.12
CA VAL A 254 -1.04 -34.45 -4.52
C VAL A 254 -0.59 -35.88 -4.80
N GLU A 255 0.63 -36.24 -4.37
CA GLU A 255 1.17 -37.61 -4.52
C GLU A 255 0.32 -38.65 -3.80
N LYS A 256 -0.10 -38.34 -2.56
CA LYS A 256 -0.93 -39.24 -1.75
C LYS A 256 -2.32 -39.48 -2.32
N GLU A 257 -2.93 -38.43 -2.86
CA GLU A 257 -4.30 -38.49 -3.42
C GLU A 257 -4.31 -38.87 -4.92
N GLY A 258 -3.13 -38.93 -5.56
CA GLY A 258 -3.01 -39.30 -6.98
C GLY A 258 -3.59 -38.26 -7.95
N LEU A 259 -3.52 -36.98 -7.61
CA LEU A 259 -4.06 -35.86 -8.39
C LEU A 259 -3.06 -35.36 -9.43
#